data_ab9e00b7b24be0e1b97137cebbb56f82
#
_entry.id   ab9e00b7b24be0e1b97137cebbb56f82
#
_cell.length_a   1.000
_cell.length_b   1.000
_cell.length_c   1.000
_cell.angle_alpha   90.00
_cell.angle_beta   90.00
_cell.angle_gamma   90.00
#
_symmetry.space_group_name_H-M   'P 1'
#
loop_
_entity.id
_entity.type
_entity.pdbx_description
1 polymer ?
#
loop_
_entity_poly.entity_id
_entity_poly.type
_entity_poly.pdbx_seq_one_letter_code
_entity_poly.pdbx_strand_id
1 'polypeptide(L)'
;MSVSVCLCLSLSVCVSVCVSVSSLFSCCSSADWVLFWPADPATDHSSTQAQDLLRCEIVNPLRSFGYVCASKTMALRRLLEAADRDTGFTNQEKDPEELVNRLFQLLGVEPLLKIRSMTRQPQECHLYQLFPPTLPSSPTSPASLSPVDSPIPLSSPSSNRMRVASVQTLLESSFLHAGLKFVEAPSCLLLLMPRFGKDFKMFDAILPTLSLDITDLLDDTLRQCSICQAVAEWECLQCYEDVDITPGRLKQYCPTCNTQVHSHRKRTSHTPVKVGVPGGSWSGSLHCTRQRMSLFAVTCIETSHYVSFIRHGPLPTDWLFFDSMADREGGENGFNIPRVMACPEVGRYLGLSEQELSRVDTASLREPARRLLCDSYMCLYHSPELSLYK
;
A
#
# COMPACT_ATOMS: atom_id res chain seq x y z
N MET A 1 20.24 2.32 24.92
CA MET A 1 18.96 3.01 24.67
C MET A 1 18.04 2.71 25.84
N SER A 2 17.51 3.72 26.49
CA SER A 2 16.74 3.49 27.73
C SER A 2 15.36 2.89 27.40
N VAL A 3 14.82 2.08 28.31
CA VAL A 3 13.48 1.47 28.22
C VAL A 3 12.40 2.53 27.89
N SER A 4 12.62 3.78 28.28
CA SER A 4 11.72 4.91 28.02
C SER A 4 11.64 5.27 26.53
N VAL A 5 12.74 5.21 25.78
CA VAL A 5 12.76 5.49 24.32
C VAL A 5 12.07 4.36 23.55
N CYS A 6 12.32 3.11 23.92
CA CYS A 6 11.62 1.96 23.36
C CYS A 6 10.10 2.01 23.60
N LEU A 7 9.67 2.42 24.79
CA LEU A 7 8.25 2.61 25.13
C LEU A 7 7.60 3.70 24.25
N CYS A 8 8.30 4.81 24.00
CA CYS A 8 7.77 5.91 23.19
C CYS A 8 7.67 5.58 21.70
N LEU A 9 8.69 4.94 21.13
CA LEU A 9 8.67 4.52 19.72
C LEU A 9 7.56 3.48 19.46
N SER A 10 7.39 2.54 20.37
CA SER A 10 6.35 1.52 20.26
C SER A 10 4.93 2.07 20.52
N LEU A 11 4.79 3.09 21.36
CA LEU A 11 3.54 3.85 21.54
C LEU A 11 3.18 4.61 20.26
N SER A 12 4.17 5.22 19.59
CA SER A 12 4.01 5.90 18.31
C SER A 12 3.43 4.96 17.27
N VAL A 13 4.02 3.78 17.09
CA VAL A 13 3.52 2.77 16.17
C VAL A 13 2.11 2.33 16.56
N CYS A 14 1.85 2.02 17.83
CA CYS A 14 0.51 1.63 18.28
C CYS A 14 -0.53 2.72 18.04
N VAL A 15 -0.26 3.97 18.35
CA VAL A 15 -1.22 5.07 18.15
C VAL A 15 -1.39 5.37 16.65
N SER A 16 -0.31 5.44 15.87
CA SER A 16 -0.39 5.64 14.41
C SER A 16 -1.12 4.50 13.73
N VAL A 17 -0.85 3.26 14.09
CA VAL A 17 -1.56 2.10 13.59
C VAL A 17 -2.98 2.05 14.13
N CYS A 18 -3.24 2.35 15.42
CA CYS A 18 -4.60 2.39 15.96
C CYS A 18 -5.45 3.48 15.31
N VAL A 19 -4.89 4.64 14.96
CA VAL A 19 -5.60 5.67 14.20
C VAL A 19 -5.85 5.20 12.77
N SER A 20 -4.86 4.61 12.10
CA SER A 20 -5.02 4.00 10.77
C SER A 20 -5.97 2.80 10.82
N VAL A 21 -5.84 1.95 11.84
CA VAL A 21 -6.69 0.79 12.08
C VAL A 21 -8.11 1.21 12.48
N SER A 22 -8.31 2.30 13.23
CA SER A 22 -9.65 2.82 13.51
C SER A 22 -10.36 3.30 12.23
N SER A 23 -9.61 3.86 11.29
CA SER A 23 -10.13 4.20 9.97
C SER A 23 -10.38 2.94 9.13
N LEU A 24 -9.48 1.95 9.21
CA LEU A 24 -9.66 0.63 8.62
C LEU A 24 -10.93 -0.05 9.12
N PHE A 25 -11.13 -0.08 10.42
CA PHE A 25 -12.32 -0.65 11.04
C PHE A 25 -13.61 0.12 10.74
N SER A 26 -13.52 1.39 10.41
CA SER A 26 -14.66 2.15 9.89
C SER A 26 -14.98 1.84 8.43
N CYS A 27 -14.06 1.20 7.71
CA CYS A 27 -14.18 0.93 6.28
C CYS A 27 -14.45 -0.56 5.96
N CYS A 28 -14.21 -1.47 6.89
CA CYS A 28 -14.40 -2.91 6.68
C CYS A 28 -15.69 -3.40 7.34
N SER A 29 -16.64 -3.90 6.57
CA SER A 29 -17.91 -4.41 7.11
C SER A 29 -17.73 -5.58 8.09
N SER A 30 -16.75 -6.46 7.86
CA SER A 30 -16.39 -7.54 8.79
C SER A 30 -15.70 -7.03 10.06
N ALA A 31 -14.95 -5.93 9.94
CA ALA A 31 -14.26 -5.32 11.06
C ALA A 31 -15.13 -4.35 11.86
N ASP A 32 -16.10 -3.69 11.22
CA ASP A 32 -17.16 -2.96 11.92
C ASP A 32 -17.90 -3.89 12.90
N TRP A 33 -18.15 -5.11 12.48
CA TRP A 33 -18.79 -6.10 13.34
C TRP A 33 -17.98 -6.34 14.62
N VAL A 34 -16.67 -6.55 14.51
CA VAL A 34 -15.78 -6.81 15.66
C VAL A 34 -15.70 -5.61 16.61
N LEU A 35 -15.79 -4.36 16.11
CA LEU A 35 -15.64 -3.17 16.93
C LEU A 35 -16.96 -2.62 17.49
N PHE A 36 -18.07 -2.79 16.80
CA PHE A 36 -19.33 -2.15 17.15
C PHE A 36 -20.37 -3.11 17.76
N TRP A 37 -20.22 -4.42 17.53
CA TRP A 37 -21.14 -5.40 18.10
C TRP A 37 -20.53 -6.09 19.31
N PRO A 38 -21.33 -6.47 20.31
CA PRO A 38 -20.85 -7.29 21.41
C PRO A 38 -20.29 -8.61 20.88
N ALA A 39 -19.17 -9.05 21.44
CA ALA A 39 -18.59 -10.33 21.08
C ALA A 39 -19.59 -11.47 21.28
N ASP A 40 -19.57 -12.44 20.38
CA ASP A 40 -20.29 -13.68 20.56
C ASP A 40 -19.81 -14.34 21.88
N PRO A 41 -20.73 -14.78 22.77
CA PRO A 41 -20.36 -15.49 24.00
C PRO A 41 -19.47 -16.72 23.78
N ALA A 42 -19.45 -17.26 22.55
CA ALA A 42 -18.55 -18.35 22.16
C ALA A 42 -17.11 -17.89 21.83
N THR A 43 -16.87 -16.56 21.75
CA THR A 43 -15.55 -16.01 21.44
C THR A 43 -14.62 -16.08 22.64
N ASP A 44 -13.35 -16.32 22.41
CA ASP A 44 -12.33 -16.38 23.46
C ASP A 44 -12.32 -15.07 24.29
N HIS A 45 -12.18 -15.23 25.62
CA HIS A 45 -12.20 -14.13 26.57
C HIS A 45 -11.15 -13.04 26.26
N SER A 46 -9.99 -13.42 25.75
CA SER A 46 -8.91 -12.48 25.37
C SER A 46 -9.30 -11.62 24.16
N SER A 47 -9.99 -12.19 23.19
CA SER A 47 -10.52 -11.45 22.02
C SER A 47 -11.57 -10.42 22.45
N THR A 48 -12.51 -10.80 23.31
CA THR A 48 -13.53 -9.90 23.86
C THR A 48 -12.91 -8.74 24.62
N GLN A 49 -11.92 -9.03 25.47
CA GLN A 49 -11.20 -8.00 26.24
C GLN A 49 -10.43 -7.02 25.32
N ALA A 50 -9.78 -7.54 24.28
CA ALA A 50 -9.07 -6.71 23.30
C ALA A 50 -10.03 -5.81 22.50
N GLN A 51 -11.18 -6.35 22.12
CA GLN A 51 -12.23 -5.62 21.42
C GLN A 51 -12.80 -4.47 22.26
N ASP A 52 -13.14 -4.72 23.52
CA ASP A 52 -13.65 -3.69 24.42
C ASP A 52 -12.61 -2.62 24.71
N LEU A 53 -11.36 -3.00 24.92
CA LEU A 53 -10.25 -2.08 25.15
C LEU A 53 -10.04 -1.18 23.90
N LEU A 54 -10.01 -1.78 22.72
CA LEU A 54 -9.87 -1.01 21.47
C LEU A 54 -11.04 -0.04 21.29
N ARG A 55 -12.27 -0.54 21.36
CA ARG A 55 -13.46 0.26 21.12
C ARG A 55 -13.62 1.38 22.15
N CYS A 56 -13.67 1.03 23.43
CA CYS A 56 -14.09 1.95 24.48
C CYS A 56 -12.94 2.82 25.00
N GLU A 57 -11.71 2.30 25.00
CA GLU A 57 -10.61 2.94 25.70
C GLU A 57 -9.55 3.52 24.75
N ILE A 58 -9.59 3.18 23.45
CA ILE A 58 -8.65 3.68 22.44
C ILE A 58 -9.40 4.42 21.33
N VAL A 59 -10.23 3.74 20.53
CA VAL A 59 -10.84 4.32 19.32
C VAL A 59 -11.82 5.43 19.66
N ASN A 60 -12.76 5.20 20.58
CA ASN A 60 -13.74 6.22 20.97
C ASN A 60 -13.09 7.45 21.63
N PRO A 61 -12.13 7.32 22.56
CA PRO A 61 -11.38 8.46 23.04
C PRO A 61 -10.62 9.22 21.96
N LEU A 62 -9.94 8.53 21.04
CA LEU A 62 -9.27 9.19 19.90
C LEU A 62 -10.25 10.01 19.04
N ARG A 63 -11.43 9.46 18.76
CA ARG A 63 -12.46 10.16 17.97
C ARG A 63 -13.04 11.36 18.72
N SER A 64 -13.23 11.23 20.01
CA SER A 64 -13.91 12.28 20.83
C SER A 64 -12.96 13.36 21.32
N PHE A 65 -11.74 13.01 21.67
CA PHE A 65 -10.81 13.90 22.36
C PHE A 65 -9.51 14.15 21.60
N GLY A 66 -9.23 13.37 20.53
CA GLY A 66 -8.00 13.47 19.75
C GLY A 66 -6.77 12.85 20.40
N TYR A 67 -6.91 12.23 21.56
CA TYR A 67 -5.81 11.55 22.27
C TYR A 67 -6.27 10.32 23.05
N VAL A 68 -5.31 9.49 23.42
CA VAL A 68 -5.52 8.31 24.27
C VAL A 68 -4.40 8.21 25.31
N CYS A 69 -4.74 7.76 26.52
CA CYS A 69 -3.76 7.57 27.57
C CYS A 69 -2.80 6.42 27.24
N ALA A 70 -1.50 6.63 27.40
CA ALA A 70 -0.46 5.64 27.16
C ALA A 70 -0.68 4.31 27.91
N SER A 71 -1.33 4.35 29.09
CA SER A 71 -1.68 3.14 29.84
C SER A 71 -2.65 2.21 29.08
N LYS A 72 -3.52 2.76 28.21
CA LYS A 72 -4.49 1.99 27.42
C LYS A 72 -3.81 1.30 26.23
N THR A 73 -2.89 1.98 25.56
CA THR A 73 -2.05 1.37 24.52
C THR A 73 -1.13 0.30 25.11
N MET A 74 -0.58 0.52 26.31
CA MET A 74 0.18 -0.51 27.02
C MET A 74 -0.66 -1.70 27.45
N ALA A 75 -1.93 -1.49 27.82
CA ALA A 75 -2.84 -2.60 28.12
C ALA A 75 -3.09 -3.46 26.86
N LEU A 76 -3.31 -2.83 25.69
CA LEU A 76 -3.43 -3.56 24.42
C LEU A 76 -2.16 -4.36 24.11
N ARG A 77 -0.99 -3.78 24.27
CA ARG A 77 0.30 -4.46 24.07
C ARG A 77 0.48 -5.68 24.97
N ARG A 78 0.03 -5.60 26.22
CA ARG A 78 0.04 -6.75 27.15
C ARG A 78 -0.90 -7.86 26.68
N LEU A 79 -2.06 -7.51 26.13
CA LEU A 79 -2.97 -8.51 25.56
C LEU A 79 -2.35 -9.19 24.33
N LEU A 80 -1.72 -8.41 23.43
CA LEU A 80 -1.01 -8.96 22.27
C LEU A 80 0.15 -9.89 22.70
N GLU A 81 0.90 -9.52 23.72
CA GLU A 81 2.00 -10.34 24.27
C GLU A 81 1.48 -11.62 24.95
N ALA A 82 0.37 -11.53 25.68
CA ALA A 82 -0.23 -12.68 26.35
C ALA A 82 -0.82 -13.70 25.36
N ALA A 83 -1.30 -13.24 24.20
CA ALA A 83 -1.83 -14.10 23.15
C ALA A 83 -0.71 -14.91 22.44
N ASP A 84 0.52 -14.43 22.48
CA ASP A 84 1.66 -15.12 21.89
C ASP A 84 2.89 -15.00 22.80
N ARG A 85 3.26 -16.12 23.42
CA ARG A 85 4.24 -16.19 24.54
C ARG A 85 5.65 -15.66 24.28
N ASP A 86 5.96 -15.19 23.07
CA ASP A 86 7.35 -14.88 22.70
C ASP A 86 7.54 -13.60 21.86
N THR A 87 6.67 -12.60 21.93
CA THR A 87 6.69 -11.51 20.96
C THR A 87 7.33 -10.22 21.40
N GLY A 88 7.61 -10.03 22.68
CA GLY A 88 8.23 -8.80 23.20
C GLY A 88 7.43 -7.52 22.93
N PHE A 89 6.09 -7.60 22.80
CA PHE A 89 5.24 -6.45 22.51
C PHE A 89 5.30 -5.37 23.60
N THR A 90 5.65 -5.71 24.82
CA THR A 90 5.72 -4.75 25.94
C THR A 90 7.08 -4.05 26.05
N ASN A 91 8.16 -4.64 25.53
CA ASN A 91 9.52 -4.19 25.76
C ASN A 91 10.38 -3.96 24.52
N GLN A 92 9.88 -4.30 23.32
CA GLN A 92 10.58 -4.14 22.05
C GLN A 92 9.81 -3.22 21.10
N GLU A 93 10.54 -2.61 20.18
CA GLU A 93 9.95 -1.94 19.02
C GLU A 93 9.34 -3.00 18.09
N LYS A 94 8.15 -2.72 17.57
CA LYS A 94 7.43 -3.61 16.65
C LYS A 94 7.12 -2.89 15.35
N ASP A 95 7.27 -3.63 14.27
CA ASP A 95 6.86 -3.15 12.96
C ASP A 95 5.31 -3.05 12.86
N PRO A 96 4.76 -2.05 12.16
CA PRO A 96 3.31 -1.95 11.92
C PRO A 96 2.72 -3.19 11.26
N GLU A 97 3.43 -3.88 10.38
CA GLU A 97 2.99 -5.13 9.77
C GLU A 97 2.77 -6.20 10.83
N GLU A 98 3.74 -6.41 11.72
CA GLU A 98 3.64 -7.38 12.80
C GLU A 98 2.47 -7.03 13.74
N LEU A 99 2.34 -5.75 14.10
CA LEU A 99 1.26 -5.28 14.96
C LEU A 99 -0.12 -5.53 14.33
N VAL A 100 -0.32 -5.19 13.06
CA VAL A 100 -1.59 -5.37 12.36
C VAL A 100 -1.96 -6.86 12.26
N ASN A 101 -1.02 -7.71 11.87
CA ASN A 101 -1.26 -9.15 11.76
C ASN A 101 -1.64 -9.75 13.12
N ARG A 102 -0.95 -9.36 14.19
CA ARG A 102 -1.27 -9.85 15.54
C ARG A 102 -2.59 -9.33 16.06
N LEU A 103 -2.90 -8.07 15.78
CA LEU A 103 -4.18 -7.49 16.16
C LEU A 103 -5.34 -8.19 15.46
N PHE A 104 -5.24 -8.44 14.17
CA PHE A 104 -6.27 -9.16 13.42
C PHE A 104 -6.43 -10.59 13.90
N GLN A 105 -5.33 -11.28 14.20
CA GLN A 105 -5.37 -12.61 14.77
C GLN A 105 -6.05 -12.62 16.16
N LEU A 106 -5.69 -11.69 17.06
CA LEU A 106 -6.30 -11.56 18.39
C LEU A 106 -7.79 -11.26 18.31
N LEU A 107 -8.21 -10.45 17.34
CA LEU A 107 -9.62 -10.07 17.13
C LEU A 107 -10.41 -11.09 16.32
N GLY A 108 -9.77 -12.13 15.77
CA GLY A 108 -10.42 -13.12 14.91
C GLY A 108 -10.94 -12.53 13.59
N VAL A 109 -10.26 -11.51 13.05
CA VAL A 109 -10.63 -10.90 11.76
C VAL A 109 -10.35 -11.90 10.64
N GLU A 110 -11.34 -12.15 9.79
CA GLU A 110 -11.17 -13.01 8.63
C GLU A 110 -10.16 -12.39 7.63
N PRO A 111 -9.44 -13.23 6.87
CA PRO A 111 -8.50 -12.75 5.87
C PRO A 111 -9.14 -11.77 4.90
N LEU A 112 -8.51 -10.60 4.72
CA LEU A 112 -9.03 -9.54 3.86
C LEU A 112 -8.83 -9.81 2.38
N LEU A 113 -7.83 -10.63 2.04
CA LEU A 113 -7.38 -10.88 0.68
C LEU A 113 -7.40 -12.37 0.38
N LYS A 114 -7.95 -12.73 -0.78
CA LYS A 114 -7.80 -14.05 -1.41
C LYS A 114 -7.07 -13.88 -2.72
N ILE A 115 -5.83 -14.36 -2.77
CA ILE A 115 -4.94 -14.21 -3.92
C ILE A 115 -4.60 -15.58 -4.47
N ARG A 116 -4.72 -15.74 -5.79
CA ARG A 116 -4.40 -16.98 -6.50
C ARG A 116 -3.28 -16.74 -7.51
N SER A 117 -2.29 -17.62 -7.51
CA SER A 117 -1.42 -17.82 -8.66
C SER A 117 -2.13 -18.73 -9.67
N MET A 118 -1.86 -18.54 -10.97
CA MET A 118 -2.50 -19.32 -12.05
C MET A 118 -2.42 -20.85 -11.86
N THR A 119 -1.43 -21.33 -11.09
CA THR A 119 -1.14 -22.77 -10.91
C THR A 119 -1.39 -23.30 -9.51
N ARG A 120 -1.83 -22.46 -8.56
CA ARG A 120 -1.93 -22.83 -7.14
C ARG A 120 -3.32 -22.54 -6.58
N GLN A 121 -3.62 -23.22 -5.48
CA GLN A 121 -4.81 -22.90 -4.67
C GLN A 121 -4.74 -21.47 -4.14
N PRO A 122 -5.88 -20.79 -3.97
CA PRO A 122 -5.93 -19.47 -3.36
C PRO A 122 -5.24 -19.45 -2.00
N GLN A 123 -4.52 -18.37 -1.74
CA GLN A 123 -3.93 -18.06 -0.45
C GLN A 123 -4.69 -16.90 0.18
N GLU A 124 -4.92 -16.99 1.46
CA GLU A 124 -5.61 -15.98 2.26
C GLU A 124 -4.60 -15.21 3.11
N CYS A 125 -4.69 -13.88 3.12
CA CYS A 125 -3.83 -13.01 3.90
C CYS A 125 -4.52 -11.68 4.24
N HIS A 126 -3.94 -10.91 5.17
CA HIS A 126 -4.48 -9.60 5.55
C HIS A 126 -3.83 -8.45 4.81
N LEU A 127 -2.60 -8.62 4.36
CA LEU A 127 -1.82 -7.59 3.68
C LEU A 127 -0.97 -8.20 2.56
N TYR A 128 -0.53 -7.38 1.63
CA TYR A 128 0.31 -7.81 0.52
C TYR A 128 1.56 -6.92 0.39
N GLN A 129 2.73 -7.57 0.34
CA GLN A 129 4.00 -6.90 0.09
C GLN A 129 4.19 -6.66 -1.40
N LEU A 130 4.32 -5.39 -1.80
CA LEU A 130 4.68 -5.02 -3.16
C LEU A 130 6.16 -5.30 -3.42
N PHE A 131 6.45 -5.75 -4.63
CA PHE A 131 7.81 -5.97 -5.11
C PHE A 131 8.18 -4.91 -6.14
N PRO A 132 9.45 -4.45 -6.17
CA PRO A 132 9.89 -3.53 -7.19
C PRO A 132 9.83 -4.21 -8.56
N PRO A 133 9.50 -3.45 -9.64
CA PRO A 133 9.59 -3.96 -10.99
C PRO A 133 11.04 -4.35 -11.28
N THR A 134 11.25 -5.42 -12.07
CA THR A 134 12.57 -5.75 -12.59
C THR A 134 13.01 -4.64 -13.52
N LEU A 135 13.93 -3.81 -13.07
CA LEU A 135 14.54 -2.82 -13.95
C LEU A 135 15.31 -3.57 -15.05
N PRO A 136 15.14 -3.20 -16.34
CA PRO A 136 15.98 -3.74 -17.38
C PRO A 136 17.42 -3.41 -17.01
N SER A 137 18.27 -4.47 -16.88
CA SER A 137 19.68 -4.30 -16.66
C SER A 137 20.22 -3.39 -17.77
N SER A 138 20.80 -2.24 -17.40
CA SER A 138 21.49 -1.40 -18.35
C SER A 138 22.46 -2.28 -19.14
N PRO A 139 22.47 -2.23 -20.48
CA PRO A 139 23.40 -3.05 -21.23
C PRO A 139 24.82 -2.66 -20.78
N THR A 140 25.46 -3.57 -20.07
CA THR A 140 26.89 -3.48 -19.76
C THR A 140 27.60 -3.55 -21.10
N SER A 141 28.05 -2.41 -21.59
CA SER A 141 28.94 -2.35 -22.75
C SER A 141 30.15 -3.24 -22.46
N PRO A 142 30.50 -4.16 -23.35
CA PRO A 142 31.69 -4.98 -23.17
C PRO A 142 32.90 -4.02 -23.10
N ALA A 143 33.65 -4.13 -22.01
CA ALA A 143 34.87 -3.38 -21.80
C ALA A 143 35.86 -3.72 -22.92
N SER A 144 35.99 -2.84 -23.91
CA SER A 144 37.18 -2.80 -24.80
C SER A 144 38.26 -2.00 -24.10
N LEU A 145 39.26 -2.71 -23.65
CA LEU A 145 40.53 -2.13 -23.19
C LEU A 145 41.21 -1.38 -24.33
N SER A 146 41.37 -0.10 -24.18
CA SER A 146 42.40 0.69 -24.88
C SER A 146 42.77 1.92 -24.04
N PRO A 147 44.04 2.15 -23.72
CA PRO A 147 44.49 3.31 -22.99
C PRO A 147 44.82 4.44 -23.96
N VAL A 148 44.12 5.56 -23.90
CA VAL A 148 44.65 6.82 -24.41
C VAL A 148 44.17 7.96 -23.49
N ASP A 149 45.17 8.66 -22.93
CA ASP A 149 45.04 9.90 -22.19
C ASP A 149 44.42 11.00 -23.04
N SER A 150 43.34 11.59 -22.56
CA SER A 150 42.92 12.95 -22.88
C SER A 150 41.95 13.46 -21.81
N PRO A 151 42.04 14.70 -21.34
CA PRO A 151 41.19 15.25 -20.31
C PRO A 151 39.79 15.47 -20.86
N ILE A 152 38.83 14.76 -20.27
CA ILE A 152 37.40 14.87 -20.59
C ILE A 152 36.85 16.15 -19.96
N PRO A 153 36.10 17.00 -20.70
CA PRO A 153 35.40 18.15 -20.12
C PRO A 153 34.32 17.68 -19.15
N LEU A 154 34.25 18.33 -18.00
CA LEU A 154 33.25 18.12 -16.97
C LEU A 154 31.82 18.33 -17.52
N SER A 155 30.97 17.38 -17.14
CA SER A 155 29.54 17.52 -16.83
C SER A 155 28.60 18.01 -17.92
N SER A 156 27.95 17.07 -18.57
CA SER A 156 26.53 17.25 -18.84
C SER A 156 25.75 17.19 -17.51
N PRO A 157 24.80 18.10 -17.27
CA PRO A 157 23.94 18.00 -16.06
C PRO A 157 23.11 16.75 -16.20
N SER A 158 23.38 15.74 -15.36
CA SER A 158 22.48 14.63 -15.14
C SER A 158 21.13 15.25 -14.77
N SER A 159 20.11 15.00 -15.58
CA SER A 159 18.76 15.48 -15.30
C SER A 159 18.37 15.00 -13.90
N ASN A 160 18.21 15.95 -12.99
CA ASN A 160 17.89 15.75 -11.57
C ASN A 160 16.40 15.35 -11.43
N ARG A 161 15.99 14.31 -12.18
CA ARG A 161 14.62 13.81 -12.18
C ARG A 161 14.48 12.75 -11.10
N MET A 162 13.48 12.94 -10.23
CA MET A 162 13.11 11.92 -9.24
C MET A 162 12.69 10.62 -9.94
N ARG A 163 13.15 9.51 -9.40
CA ARG A 163 12.61 8.17 -9.73
C ARG A 163 11.33 7.98 -8.95
N VAL A 164 10.21 8.04 -9.64
CA VAL A 164 8.87 7.94 -9.06
C VAL A 164 8.20 6.68 -9.56
N ALA A 165 7.53 5.97 -8.66
CA ALA A 165 6.56 4.94 -9.00
C ALA A 165 5.23 5.24 -8.28
N SER A 166 4.10 4.92 -8.91
CA SER A 166 2.81 4.95 -8.21
C SER A 166 2.49 3.59 -7.59
N VAL A 167 1.66 3.59 -6.57
CA VAL A 167 1.16 2.34 -5.99
C VAL A 167 0.40 1.52 -7.03
N GLN A 168 -0.31 2.17 -7.97
CA GLN A 168 -0.96 1.48 -9.09
C GLN A 168 0.04 0.67 -9.92
N THR A 169 1.10 1.32 -10.38
CA THR A 169 2.14 0.68 -11.20
C THR A 169 2.85 -0.43 -10.43
N LEU A 170 3.16 -0.22 -9.15
CA LEU A 170 3.80 -1.23 -8.31
C LEU A 170 2.92 -2.47 -8.09
N LEU A 171 1.61 -2.26 -7.87
CA LEU A 171 0.67 -3.36 -7.69
C LEU A 171 0.50 -4.17 -8.98
N GLU A 172 0.26 -3.49 -10.12
CA GLU A 172 0.15 -4.13 -11.42
C GLU A 172 1.40 -4.95 -11.75
N SER A 173 2.58 -4.34 -11.60
CA SER A 173 3.86 -5.00 -11.84
C SER A 173 4.05 -6.22 -10.93
N SER A 174 3.80 -6.10 -9.63
CA SER A 174 3.93 -7.21 -8.68
C SER A 174 3.02 -8.39 -9.04
N PHE A 175 1.78 -8.10 -9.41
CA PHE A 175 0.81 -9.13 -9.76
C PHE A 175 1.13 -9.80 -11.09
N LEU A 176 1.52 -9.03 -12.10
CA LEU A 176 1.90 -9.56 -13.41
C LEU A 176 3.12 -10.47 -13.34
N HIS A 177 4.20 -10.02 -12.69
CA HIS A 177 5.44 -10.80 -12.57
C HIS A 177 5.24 -12.11 -11.81
N ALA A 178 4.41 -12.11 -10.78
CA ALA A 178 4.11 -13.29 -9.99
C ALA A 178 2.96 -14.14 -10.55
N GLY A 179 2.29 -13.70 -11.62
CA GLY A 179 1.11 -14.36 -12.20
C GLY A 179 -0.05 -14.45 -11.21
N LEU A 180 -0.28 -13.37 -10.44
CA LEU A 180 -1.29 -13.33 -9.39
C LEU A 180 -2.57 -12.66 -9.84
N LYS A 181 -3.68 -13.09 -9.26
CA LYS A 181 -5.00 -12.45 -9.38
C LYS A 181 -5.71 -12.49 -8.02
N PHE A 182 -6.51 -11.47 -7.74
CA PHE A 182 -7.48 -11.52 -6.65
C PHE A 182 -8.63 -12.46 -7.05
N VAL A 183 -8.98 -13.39 -6.19
CA VAL A 183 -10.11 -14.31 -6.43
C VAL A 183 -11.43 -13.56 -6.38
N GLU A 184 -11.53 -12.59 -5.48
CA GLU A 184 -12.67 -11.70 -5.29
C GLU A 184 -12.19 -10.28 -4.98
N ALA A 185 -13.06 -9.30 -5.22
CA ALA A 185 -12.74 -7.92 -4.90
C ALA A 185 -12.66 -7.74 -3.37
N PRO A 186 -11.52 -7.29 -2.82
CA PRO A 186 -11.40 -7.09 -1.38
C PRO A 186 -12.19 -5.85 -0.93
N SER A 187 -12.79 -5.92 0.25
CA SER A 187 -13.41 -4.75 0.90
C SER A 187 -12.36 -3.75 1.38
N CYS A 188 -11.20 -4.27 1.79
CA CYS A 188 -10.04 -3.50 2.23
C CYS A 188 -8.74 -4.11 1.70
N LEU A 189 -7.77 -3.27 1.37
CA LEU A 189 -6.49 -3.67 0.80
C LEU A 189 -5.35 -2.92 1.52
N LEU A 190 -4.50 -3.68 2.20
CA LEU A 190 -3.31 -3.19 2.87
C LEU A 190 -2.09 -3.56 2.04
N LEU A 191 -1.37 -2.55 1.58
CA LEU A 191 -0.19 -2.71 0.72
C LEU A 191 1.06 -2.19 1.41
N LEU A 192 2.06 -3.06 1.55
CA LEU A 192 3.40 -2.68 1.99
C LEU A 192 4.25 -2.25 0.80
N MET A 193 4.92 -1.11 0.94
CA MET A 193 5.77 -0.58 -0.11
C MET A 193 7.09 -1.37 -0.22
N PRO A 194 7.71 -1.44 -1.40
CA PRO A 194 8.95 -2.16 -1.62
C PRO A 194 10.16 -1.39 -1.04
N ARG A 195 10.18 -1.23 0.29
CA ARG A 195 11.22 -0.52 1.03
C ARG A 195 11.95 -1.48 1.96
N PHE A 196 12.63 -2.48 1.39
CA PHE A 196 13.36 -3.48 2.16
C PHE A 196 14.70 -3.84 1.50
N GLY A 197 15.66 -4.25 2.33
CA GLY A 197 16.96 -4.72 1.88
C GLY A 197 17.75 -3.67 1.09
N LYS A 198 18.42 -4.11 0.02
CA LYS A 198 19.24 -3.26 -0.85
C LYS A 198 18.41 -2.28 -1.69
N ASP A 199 17.14 -2.58 -1.89
CA ASP A 199 16.22 -1.84 -2.75
C ASP A 199 15.45 -0.74 -2.01
N PHE A 200 15.78 -0.50 -0.74
CA PHE A 200 15.10 0.48 0.11
C PHE A 200 14.98 1.88 -0.54
N LYS A 201 15.97 2.30 -1.33
CA LYS A 201 16.00 3.58 -2.03
C LYS A 201 15.87 3.46 -3.55
N MET A 202 15.27 2.40 -4.06
CA MET A 202 15.06 2.23 -5.51
C MET A 202 14.27 3.41 -6.10
N PHE A 203 13.28 3.90 -5.37
CA PHE A 203 12.48 5.07 -5.74
C PHE A 203 12.77 6.23 -4.78
N ASP A 204 12.94 7.41 -5.34
CA ASP A 204 13.08 8.65 -4.57
C ASP A 204 11.73 9.04 -3.94
N ALA A 205 10.62 8.78 -4.68
CA ALA A 205 9.26 8.93 -4.19
C ALA A 205 8.36 7.79 -4.66
N ILE A 206 7.42 7.40 -3.81
CA ILE A 206 6.30 6.51 -4.17
C ILE A 206 5.03 7.34 -4.04
N LEU A 207 4.25 7.41 -5.13
CA LEU A 207 2.98 8.13 -5.17
C LEU A 207 1.84 7.22 -4.70
N PRO A 208 1.28 7.41 -3.51
CA PRO A 208 0.06 6.73 -3.10
C PRO A 208 -1.08 7.16 -4.02
N THR A 209 -1.61 6.23 -4.82
CA THR A 209 -2.69 6.51 -5.78
C THR A 209 -4.00 6.73 -5.05
N LEU A 210 -4.66 7.89 -5.21
CA LEU A 210 -5.94 8.18 -4.53
C LEU A 210 -7.04 7.18 -4.85
N SER A 211 -7.12 6.76 -6.11
CA SER A 211 -8.10 5.80 -6.62
C SER A 211 -7.39 4.66 -7.33
N LEU A 212 -7.21 3.56 -6.64
CA LEU A 212 -6.53 2.36 -7.13
C LEU A 212 -7.53 1.50 -7.92
N ASP A 213 -7.22 1.22 -9.17
CA ASP A 213 -8.05 0.37 -10.03
C ASP A 213 -7.52 -1.07 -10.01
N ILE A 214 -8.33 -1.99 -9.48
CA ILE A 214 -7.97 -3.40 -9.36
C ILE A 214 -8.72 -4.31 -10.34
N THR A 215 -9.54 -3.74 -11.23
CA THR A 215 -10.41 -4.50 -12.15
C THR A 215 -9.66 -5.57 -12.92
N ASP A 216 -8.55 -5.19 -13.53
CA ASP A 216 -7.77 -6.10 -14.38
C ASP A 216 -6.90 -7.08 -13.57
N LEU A 217 -6.85 -6.90 -12.25
CA LEU A 217 -6.18 -7.81 -11.32
C LEU A 217 -7.13 -8.83 -10.68
N LEU A 218 -8.43 -8.73 -10.92
CA LEU A 218 -9.42 -9.73 -10.51
C LEU A 218 -9.37 -10.94 -11.44
N ASP A 219 -9.63 -12.12 -10.91
CA ASP A 219 -9.59 -13.37 -11.68
C ASP A 219 -10.81 -13.51 -12.60
N ASP A 220 -12.00 -13.35 -12.03
CA ASP A 220 -13.27 -13.50 -12.75
C ASP A 220 -13.84 -12.12 -13.13
N THR A 221 -13.24 -11.49 -14.15
CA THR A 221 -13.70 -10.20 -14.66
C THR A 221 -13.59 -10.13 -16.18
N LEU A 222 -14.53 -9.42 -16.80
CA LEU A 222 -14.45 -9.08 -18.21
C LEU A 222 -13.41 -8.00 -18.43
N ARG A 223 -12.48 -8.28 -19.34
CA ARG A 223 -11.39 -7.37 -19.70
C ARG A 223 -11.59 -6.87 -21.12
N GLN A 224 -11.22 -5.62 -21.35
CA GLN A 224 -11.27 -5.01 -22.69
C GLN A 224 -9.92 -5.10 -23.38
N CYS A 225 -9.93 -5.49 -24.64
CA CYS A 225 -8.77 -5.43 -25.50
C CYS A 225 -8.25 -3.99 -25.58
N SER A 226 -6.96 -3.80 -25.34
CA SER A 226 -6.29 -2.49 -25.35
C SER A 226 -6.31 -1.79 -26.73
N ILE A 227 -6.68 -2.50 -27.79
CA ILE A 227 -6.71 -1.99 -29.18
C ILE A 227 -8.14 -1.79 -29.66
N CYS A 228 -8.95 -2.88 -29.72
CA CYS A 228 -10.26 -2.85 -30.35
C CYS A 228 -11.44 -2.87 -29.38
N GLN A 229 -11.15 -2.88 -28.04
CA GLN A 229 -12.14 -2.90 -26.97
C GLN A 229 -13.06 -4.13 -26.92
N ALA A 230 -12.82 -5.14 -27.75
CA ALA A 230 -13.47 -6.45 -27.63
C ALA A 230 -13.03 -7.17 -26.35
N VAL A 231 -13.64 -8.32 -26.04
CA VAL A 231 -13.23 -9.15 -24.91
C VAL A 231 -11.78 -9.56 -25.05
N ALA A 232 -10.98 -9.27 -24.03
CA ALA A 232 -9.58 -9.68 -23.96
C ALA A 232 -9.48 -11.07 -23.32
N GLU A 233 -8.68 -11.92 -23.93
CA GLU A 233 -8.37 -13.29 -23.48
C GLU A 233 -6.88 -13.50 -23.21
N TRP A 234 -6.06 -12.51 -23.53
CA TRP A 234 -4.61 -12.59 -23.41
C TRP A 234 -4.05 -11.38 -22.67
N GLU A 235 -3.02 -11.60 -21.87
CA GLU A 235 -2.27 -10.59 -21.15
C GLU A 235 -0.78 -10.77 -21.43
N CYS A 236 -0.04 -9.68 -21.66
CA CYS A 236 1.38 -9.75 -21.99
C CYS A 236 2.19 -8.81 -21.10
N LEU A 237 3.03 -9.40 -20.24
CA LEU A 237 3.96 -8.69 -19.35
C LEU A 237 5.00 -7.89 -20.14
N GLN A 238 5.63 -8.52 -21.15
CA GLN A 238 6.64 -7.85 -21.97
C GLN A 238 6.08 -6.64 -22.74
N CYS A 239 4.80 -6.70 -23.16
CA CYS A 239 4.13 -5.54 -23.74
C CYS A 239 3.82 -4.45 -22.68
N TYR A 240 3.62 -4.82 -21.43
CA TYR A 240 3.44 -3.86 -20.34
C TYR A 240 4.73 -3.10 -20.05
N GLU A 241 5.87 -3.78 -20.15
CA GLU A 241 7.21 -3.21 -19.94
C GLU A 241 7.77 -2.51 -21.20
N ASP A 242 7.18 -2.72 -22.38
CA ASP A 242 7.64 -2.13 -23.63
C ASP A 242 7.36 -0.61 -23.66
N VAL A 243 8.42 0.18 -23.56
CA VAL A 243 8.36 1.65 -23.59
C VAL A 243 7.83 2.25 -24.89
N ASP A 244 7.87 1.49 -25.98
CA ASP A 244 7.31 1.88 -27.29
C ASP A 244 5.78 1.76 -27.32
N ILE A 245 5.18 1.08 -26.35
CA ILE A 245 3.73 0.98 -26.16
C ILE A 245 3.31 1.95 -25.07
N THR A 246 2.13 2.56 -25.22
CA THR A 246 1.59 3.50 -24.23
C THR A 246 1.82 3.00 -22.79
N PRO A 247 2.65 3.65 -21.98
CA PRO A 247 2.97 3.18 -20.64
C PRO A 247 1.77 3.25 -19.69
N GLY A 248 1.82 2.50 -18.61
CA GLY A 248 0.92 2.66 -17.46
C GLY A 248 -0.46 1.99 -17.58
N ARG A 249 -0.62 0.99 -18.46
CA ARG A 249 -1.83 0.15 -18.52
C ARG A 249 -1.48 -1.29 -18.81
N LEU A 250 -2.16 -2.22 -18.17
CA LEU A 250 -2.10 -3.64 -18.51
C LEU A 250 -2.37 -3.85 -19.99
N LYS A 251 -1.54 -4.65 -20.64
CA LYS A 251 -1.63 -4.94 -22.08
C LYS A 251 -2.40 -6.24 -22.28
N GLN A 252 -3.68 -6.07 -22.51
CA GLN A 252 -4.66 -7.15 -22.69
C GLN A 252 -5.19 -7.14 -24.10
N TYR A 253 -5.34 -8.30 -24.70
CA TYR A 253 -5.68 -8.45 -26.12
C TYR A 253 -6.76 -9.51 -26.34
N CYS A 254 -7.66 -9.24 -27.30
CA CYS A 254 -8.47 -10.29 -27.89
C CYS A 254 -7.59 -11.23 -28.76
N PRO A 255 -8.05 -12.42 -29.17
CA PRO A 255 -7.26 -13.35 -29.97
C PRO A 255 -6.66 -12.73 -31.23
N THR A 256 -7.45 -11.96 -31.95
CA THR A 256 -7.01 -11.30 -33.20
C THR A 256 -5.92 -10.26 -32.95
N CYS A 257 -6.14 -9.35 -32.01
CA CYS A 257 -5.15 -8.32 -31.70
C CYS A 257 -3.88 -8.91 -31.07
N ASN A 258 -4.01 -9.97 -30.27
CA ASN A 258 -2.85 -10.69 -29.72
C ASN A 258 -1.94 -11.21 -30.82
N THR A 259 -2.51 -11.87 -31.83
CA THR A 259 -1.75 -12.36 -32.99
C THR A 259 -1.10 -11.21 -33.77
N GLN A 260 -1.82 -10.11 -34.02
CA GLN A 260 -1.29 -8.96 -34.75
C GLN A 260 -0.13 -8.26 -33.99
N VAL A 261 -0.29 -8.02 -32.69
CA VAL A 261 0.74 -7.36 -31.87
C VAL A 261 2.01 -8.18 -31.84
N HIS A 262 1.91 -9.49 -31.64
CA HIS A 262 3.05 -10.37 -31.47
C HIS A 262 3.63 -10.90 -32.78
N SER A 263 3.01 -10.62 -33.92
CA SER A 263 3.63 -10.83 -35.24
C SER A 263 4.66 -9.75 -35.61
N HIS A 264 4.70 -8.62 -34.85
CA HIS A 264 5.68 -7.58 -35.09
C HIS A 264 7.09 -8.04 -34.67
N ARG A 265 8.10 -7.81 -35.54
CA ARG A 265 9.49 -8.31 -35.38
C ARG A 265 10.14 -8.06 -33.99
N LYS A 266 9.78 -6.97 -33.32
CA LYS A 266 10.28 -6.65 -31.97
C LYS A 266 9.55 -7.42 -30.84
N ARG A 267 8.45 -8.09 -31.14
CA ARG A 267 7.55 -8.71 -30.15
C ARG A 267 7.32 -10.21 -30.36
N THR A 268 7.98 -10.79 -31.35
CA THR A 268 7.89 -12.26 -31.61
C THR A 268 8.42 -13.11 -30.48
N SER A 269 9.28 -12.54 -29.62
CA SER A 269 9.81 -13.22 -28.42
C SER A 269 8.92 -13.07 -27.20
N HIS A 270 7.88 -12.25 -27.25
CA HIS A 270 6.96 -12.09 -26.14
C HIS A 270 6.14 -13.37 -25.92
N THR A 271 5.80 -13.64 -24.67
CA THR A 271 5.03 -14.81 -24.24
C THR A 271 3.72 -14.40 -23.59
N PRO A 272 2.71 -14.02 -24.37
CA PRO A 272 1.40 -13.65 -23.81
C PRO A 272 0.76 -14.85 -23.10
N VAL A 273 0.13 -14.59 -21.97
CA VAL A 273 -0.54 -15.59 -21.14
C VAL A 273 -2.06 -15.48 -21.35
N LYS A 274 -2.73 -16.63 -21.44
CA LYS A 274 -4.19 -16.66 -21.55
C LYS A 274 -4.80 -16.37 -20.18
N VAL A 275 -5.74 -15.44 -20.12
CA VAL A 275 -6.49 -15.07 -18.90
C VAL A 275 -7.90 -15.62 -18.95
N GLY A 276 -8.48 -15.90 -17.78
CA GLY A 276 -9.85 -16.36 -17.66
C GLY A 276 -10.84 -15.33 -18.21
N VAL A 277 -11.88 -15.81 -18.86
CA VAL A 277 -13.02 -15.00 -19.32
C VAL A 277 -14.25 -15.58 -18.64
N PRO A 278 -15.04 -14.75 -17.92
CA PRO A 278 -16.30 -15.20 -17.34
C PRO A 278 -17.20 -15.86 -18.38
N GLY A 279 -17.87 -16.95 -17.99
CA GLY A 279 -18.74 -17.70 -18.88
C GLY A 279 -19.89 -16.83 -19.43
N GLY A 280 -20.16 -16.93 -20.73
CA GLY A 280 -21.25 -16.22 -21.39
C GLY A 280 -20.96 -15.86 -22.83
N SER A 281 -22.00 -15.49 -23.60
CA SER A 281 -21.86 -14.94 -24.94
C SER A 281 -21.80 -13.42 -24.86
N TRP A 282 -20.64 -12.87 -25.13
CA TRP A 282 -20.38 -11.43 -25.05
C TRP A 282 -20.41 -10.80 -26.43
N SER A 283 -21.53 -10.14 -26.78
CA SER A 283 -21.68 -9.41 -28.03
C SER A 283 -22.00 -7.95 -27.73
N GLY A 284 -21.25 -7.03 -28.34
CA GLY A 284 -21.46 -5.58 -28.19
C GLY A 284 -20.36 -4.85 -27.41
N SER A 285 -20.61 -3.57 -27.14
CA SER A 285 -19.70 -2.75 -26.34
C SER A 285 -19.70 -3.21 -24.90
N LEU A 286 -18.55 -3.59 -24.40
CA LEU A 286 -18.37 -4.03 -23.02
C LEU A 286 -18.40 -2.81 -22.10
N HIS A 287 -19.43 -2.68 -21.30
CA HIS A 287 -19.47 -1.78 -20.16
C HIS A 287 -18.94 -2.53 -18.94
N CYS A 288 -17.61 -2.59 -18.78
CA CYS A 288 -17.01 -3.15 -17.60
C CYS A 288 -17.11 -2.14 -16.44
N THR A 289 -17.85 -2.49 -15.41
CA THR A 289 -17.82 -1.74 -14.16
C THR A 289 -16.41 -1.82 -13.58
N ARG A 290 -15.76 -0.66 -13.38
CA ARG A 290 -14.41 -0.62 -12.84
C ARG A 290 -14.44 -0.77 -11.33
N GLN A 291 -13.72 -1.75 -10.81
CA GLN A 291 -13.53 -1.94 -9.38
C GLN A 291 -12.40 -1.03 -8.88
N ARG A 292 -12.79 0.00 -8.15
CA ARG A 292 -11.85 1.01 -7.64
C ARG A 292 -11.85 1.01 -6.13
N MET A 293 -10.66 1.20 -5.59
CA MET A 293 -10.45 1.32 -4.16
C MET A 293 -9.94 2.73 -3.83
N SER A 294 -10.45 3.32 -2.76
CA SER A 294 -10.09 4.67 -2.32
C SER A 294 -9.02 4.61 -1.25
N LEU A 295 -7.96 5.40 -1.41
CA LEU A 295 -6.94 5.58 -0.38
C LEU A 295 -7.53 6.31 0.82
N PHE A 296 -7.37 5.76 2.03
CA PHE A 296 -7.85 6.40 3.26
C PHE A 296 -6.77 6.62 4.31
N ALA A 297 -5.67 5.85 4.26
CA ALA A 297 -4.55 6.09 5.18
C ALA A 297 -3.21 5.68 4.56
N VAL A 298 -2.15 6.35 5.00
CA VAL A 298 -0.76 6.02 4.68
C VAL A 298 0.08 6.11 5.95
N THR A 299 0.80 5.03 6.26
CA THR A 299 1.83 5.05 7.31
C THR A 299 3.18 5.25 6.66
N CYS A 300 3.99 6.14 7.19
CA CYS A 300 5.32 6.48 6.71
C CYS A 300 6.36 6.18 7.77
N ILE A 301 7.56 5.79 7.35
CA ILE A 301 8.70 5.53 8.22
C ILE A 301 9.93 6.29 7.75
N GLU A 302 10.59 6.99 8.66
CA GLU A 302 11.94 7.53 8.47
C GLU A 302 12.77 7.17 9.69
N THR A 303 13.88 6.45 9.46
CA THR A 303 14.64 5.80 10.55
C THR A 303 13.75 4.85 11.35
N SER A 304 13.49 5.08 12.62
CA SER A 304 12.56 4.29 13.45
C SER A 304 11.33 5.10 13.87
N HIS A 305 11.06 6.22 13.18
CA HIS A 305 9.95 7.11 13.50
C HIS A 305 8.81 6.96 12.50
N TYR A 306 7.65 6.56 13.01
CA TYR A 306 6.43 6.39 12.23
C TYR A 306 5.51 7.61 12.35
N VAL A 307 4.98 8.04 11.22
CA VAL A 307 3.92 9.05 11.12
C VAL A 307 2.79 8.52 10.24
N SER A 308 1.60 9.08 10.38
CA SER A 308 0.44 8.64 9.60
C SER A 308 -0.29 9.80 8.95
N PHE A 309 -0.80 9.54 7.76
CA PHE A 309 -1.72 10.40 7.04
C PHE A 309 -3.07 9.71 6.97
N ILE A 310 -4.15 10.42 7.33
CA ILE A 310 -5.48 9.85 7.40
C ILE A 310 -6.45 10.78 6.70
N ARG A 311 -7.24 10.22 5.80
CA ARG A 311 -8.30 10.94 5.13
C ARG A 311 -9.52 11.00 6.05
N HIS A 312 -10.01 12.22 6.34
CA HIS A 312 -11.11 12.44 7.28
C HIS A 312 -12.40 12.95 6.63
N GLY A 313 -12.40 13.14 5.31
CA GLY A 313 -13.55 13.66 4.58
C GLY A 313 -13.52 13.32 3.08
N PRO A 314 -14.54 13.75 2.33
CA PRO A 314 -14.71 13.39 0.93
C PRO A 314 -13.79 14.17 -0.02
N LEU A 315 -13.31 15.35 0.37
CA LEU A 315 -12.50 16.20 -0.50
C LEU A 315 -11.08 15.64 -0.64
N PRO A 316 -10.41 15.86 -1.76
CA PRO A 316 -8.99 15.46 -1.95
C PRO A 316 -8.04 16.13 -0.96
N THR A 317 -8.46 17.24 -0.34
CA THR A 317 -7.70 18.03 0.64
C THR A 317 -7.95 17.62 2.09
N ASP A 318 -8.88 16.71 2.34
CA ASP A 318 -9.29 16.33 3.69
C ASP A 318 -8.32 15.30 4.29
N TRP A 319 -7.11 15.74 4.59
CA TRP A 319 -6.07 14.92 5.20
C TRP A 319 -5.62 15.47 6.53
N LEU A 320 -5.44 14.56 7.49
CA LEU A 320 -4.77 14.80 8.77
C LEU A 320 -3.40 14.14 8.76
N PHE A 321 -2.43 14.86 9.25
CA PHE A 321 -1.11 14.35 9.60
C PHE A 321 -1.08 14.08 11.09
N PHE A 322 -0.61 12.90 11.47
CA PHE A 322 -0.45 12.47 12.85
C PHE A 322 1.00 12.08 13.10
N ASP A 323 1.62 12.71 14.09
CA ASP A 323 2.95 12.39 14.61
C ASP A 323 2.87 12.32 16.12
N SER A 324 3.11 11.13 16.68
CA SER A 324 3.05 10.91 18.13
C SER A 324 4.33 11.35 18.87
N MET A 325 5.36 11.73 18.14
CA MET A 325 6.69 12.09 18.66
C MET A 325 7.18 13.42 18.10
N ALA A 326 6.26 14.32 17.73
CA ALA A 326 6.60 15.57 17.07
C ALA A 326 7.49 16.47 17.93
N ASP A 327 7.36 16.40 19.25
CA ASP A 327 8.18 17.13 20.20
C ASP A 327 8.35 16.30 21.48
N ARG A 328 9.30 16.71 22.33
CA ARG A 328 9.58 16.04 23.59
C ARG A 328 9.83 17.06 24.69
N GLU A 329 9.17 16.87 25.81
CA GLU A 329 9.38 17.67 27.01
C GLU A 329 10.00 16.83 28.13
N GLY A 330 10.96 17.41 28.84
CA GLY A 330 11.72 16.74 29.90
C GLY A 330 12.95 15.98 29.39
N GLY A 331 13.86 15.61 30.29
CA GLY A 331 15.07 14.85 30.00
C GLY A 331 14.81 13.35 29.75
N GLU A 332 15.63 12.47 30.37
CA GLU A 332 15.50 11.01 30.19
C GLU A 332 14.14 10.45 30.64
N ASN A 333 13.48 11.08 31.62
CA ASN A 333 12.14 10.72 32.07
C ASN A 333 11.04 11.58 31.44
N GLY A 334 11.34 12.28 30.35
CA GLY A 334 10.40 13.13 29.64
C GLY A 334 9.33 12.34 28.86
N PHE A 335 8.34 13.05 28.34
CA PHE A 335 7.27 12.50 27.53
C PHE A 335 7.24 13.13 26.13
N ASN A 336 6.74 12.36 25.17
CA ASN A 336 6.57 12.86 23.82
C ASN A 336 5.27 13.65 23.70
N ILE A 337 5.33 14.73 22.94
CA ILE A 337 4.18 15.57 22.61
C ILE A 337 3.70 15.20 21.20
N PRO A 338 2.49 14.66 21.06
CA PRO A 338 1.94 14.34 19.75
C PRO A 338 1.51 15.60 19.01
N ARG A 339 1.53 15.53 17.67
CA ARG A 339 0.98 16.55 16.79
C ARG A 339 -0.08 15.94 15.89
N VAL A 340 -1.24 16.59 15.85
CA VAL A 340 -2.29 16.30 14.86
C VAL A 340 -2.59 17.61 14.14
N MET A 341 -2.46 17.62 12.82
CA MET A 341 -2.69 18.81 12.02
C MET A 341 -3.35 18.49 10.69
N ALA A 342 -4.18 19.41 10.19
CA ALA A 342 -4.68 19.34 8.84
C ALA A 342 -3.52 19.60 7.85
N CYS A 343 -3.47 18.80 6.77
CA CYS A 343 -2.45 18.90 5.73
C CYS A 343 -3.07 18.87 4.32
N PRO A 344 -3.86 19.89 3.96
CA PRO A 344 -4.57 19.94 2.68
C PRO A 344 -3.63 19.94 1.46
N GLU A 345 -2.39 20.37 1.61
CA GLU A 345 -1.36 20.37 0.56
C GLU A 345 -1.04 18.95 0.07
N VAL A 346 -1.19 17.93 0.89
CA VAL A 346 -0.97 16.53 0.54
C VAL A 346 -1.89 16.10 -0.61
N GLY A 347 -3.15 16.51 -0.58
CA GLY A 347 -4.11 16.22 -1.64
C GLY A 347 -3.68 16.72 -3.02
N ARG A 348 -2.97 17.84 -3.07
CA ARG A 348 -2.42 18.38 -4.32
C ARG A 348 -1.38 17.44 -4.95
N TYR A 349 -0.48 16.88 -4.16
CA TYR A 349 0.54 15.95 -4.66
C TYR A 349 -0.06 14.60 -5.04
N LEU A 350 -1.02 14.11 -4.28
CA LEU A 350 -1.73 12.85 -4.56
C LEU A 350 -2.56 12.89 -5.85
N GLY A 351 -2.90 14.07 -6.34
CA GLY A 351 -3.59 14.28 -7.63
C GLY A 351 -2.68 14.30 -8.84
N LEU A 352 -1.34 14.29 -8.66
CA LEU A 352 -0.37 14.30 -9.76
C LEU A 352 -0.22 12.92 -10.40
N SER A 353 0.17 12.90 -11.66
CA SER A 353 0.69 11.70 -12.31
C SER A 353 2.16 11.46 -11.92
N GLU A 354 2.67 10.25 -12.17
CA GLU A 354 4.08 9.92 -11.98
C GLU A 354 5.01 10.88 -12.74
N GLN A 355 4.61 11.23 -13.97
CA GLN A 355 5.40 12.14 -14.83
C GLN A 355 5.43 13.57 -14.28
N GLU A 356 4.31 14.06 -13.75
CA GLU A 356 4.24 15.38 -13.14
C GLU A 356 5.05 15.41 -11.84
N LEU A 357 4.88 14.38 -10.99
CA LEU A 357 5.64 14.28 -9.75
C LEU A 357 7.15 14.16 -10.00
N SER A 358 7.59 13.42 -11.03
CA SER A 358 9.01 13.29 -11.36
C SER A 358 9.71 14.62 -11.74
N ARG A 359 8.93 15.64 -12.07
CA ARG A 359 9.44 17.00 -12.39
C ARG A 359 9.49 17.91 -11.17
N VAL A 360 8.90 17.49 -10.06
CA VAL A 360 8.94 18.26 -8.82
C VAL A 360 10.33 18.17 -8.23
N ASP A 361 10.90 19.31 -7.84
CA ASP A 361 12.17 19.33 -7.14
C ASP A 361 11.98 18.81 -5.70
N THR A 362 12.75 17.77 -5.33
CA THR A 362 12.72 17.20 -3.98
C THR A 362 13.03 18.23 -2.89
N ALA A 363 13.92 19.19 -3.19
CA ALA A 363 14.26 20.25 -2.25
C ALA A 363 13.09 21.22 -2.00
N SER A 364 12.12 21.27 -2.90
CA SER A 364 10.91 22.09 -2.75
C SER A 364 9.80 21.40 -1.95
N LEU A 365 9.90 20.08 -1.74
CA LEU A 365 8.95 19.31 -0.96
C LEU A 365 9.07 19.67 0.53
N ARG A 366 8.02 20.27 1.06
CA ARG A 366 7.94 20.59 2.49
C ARG A 366 7.33 19.42 3.26
N GLU A 367 7.67 19.35 4.54
CA GLU A 367 6.91 18.55 5.49
C GLU A 367 5.46 19.10 5.58
N PRO A 368 4.41 18.21 5.61
CA PRO A 368 4.48 16.75 5.67
C PRO A 368 4.49 16.03 4.31
N ALA A 369 4.36 16.76 3.17
CA ALA A 369 4.27 16.13 1.85
C ALA A 369 5.53 15.31 1.50
N ARG A 370 6.73 15.77 1.92
CA ARG A 370 7.96 14.99 1.76
C ARG A 370 7.86 13.64 2.46
N ARG A 371 7.37 13.62 3.70
CA ARG A 371 7.20 12.37 4.46
C ARG A 371 6.25 11.40 3.75
N LEU A 372 5.13 11.92 3.23
CA LEU A 372 4.18 11.09 2.49
C LEU A 372 4.82 10.43 1.26
N LEU A 373 5.53 11.21 0.45
CA LEU A 373 6.02 10.74 -0.85
C LEU A 373 7.31 9.93 -0.73
N CYS A 374 8.24 10.38 0.11
CA CYS A 374 9.57 9.77 0.20
C CYS A 374 9.63 8.60 1.20
N ASP A 375 8.76 8.58 2.20
CA ASP A 375 8.84 7.67 3.33
C ASP A 375 7.60 6.77 3.49
N SER A 376 6.66 6.75 2.51
CA SER A 376 5.50 5.86 2.55
C SER A 376 5.94 4.41 2.73
N TYR A 377 5.32 3.72 3.69
CA TYR A 377 5.61 2.35 4.08
C TYR A 377 4.42 1.42 3.87
N MET A 378 3.25 1.82 4.35
CA MET A 378 2.01 1.06 4.18
C MET A 378 0.91 1.97 3.67
N CYS A 379 0.25 1.58 2.58
CA CYS A 379 -0.92 2.26 2.02
C CYS A 379 -2.18 1.42 2.26
N LEU A 380 -3.23 2.06 2.76
CA LEU A 380 -4.48 1.41 3.13
C LEU A 380 -5.62 1.94 2.24
N TYR A 381 -6.30 1.01 1.59
CA TYR A 381 -7.39 1.27 0.66
C TYR A 381 -8.66 0.58 1.10
N HIS A 382 -9.81 1.17 0.80
CA HIS A 382 -11.12 0.54 0.97
C HIS A 382 -11.94 0.59 -0.32
N SER A 383 -12.84 -0.36 -0.49
CA SER A 383 -13.81 -0.35 -1.58
C SER A 383 -15.01 0.50 -1.17
N PRO A 384 -15.33 1.61 -1.87
CA PRO A 384 -16.52 2.40 -1.57
C PRO A 384 -17.83 1.63 -1.76
N GLU A 385 -17.82 0.60 -2.63
CA GLU A 385 -18.99 -0.20 -2.95
C GLU A 385 -19.23 -1.32 -1.94
N LEU A 386 -18.14 -1.92 -1.42
CA LEU A 386 -18.20 -3.06 -0.49
C LEU A 386 -18.16 -2.60 0.98
N SER A 387 -17.72 -1.38 1.24
CA SER A 387 -17.76 -0.78 2.58
C SER A 387 -19.16 -0.26 2.86
N LEU A 388 -19.93 -1.02 3.60
CA LEU A 388 -21.25 -0.60 4.03
C LEU A 388 -21.10 0.45 5.15
N TYR A 389 -21.17 1.73 4.77
CA TYR A 389 -21.48 2.78 5.73
C TYR A 389 -22.95 2.62 6.13
N LYS A 390 -23.18 2.16 7.32
CA LYS A 390 -24.49 2.28 7.98
C LYS A 390 -24.48 3.44 8.95
#